data_01d205104a90aff1a70b536dd0c5f811
#
_entry.id   01d205104a90aff1a70b536dd0c5f811
#
_cell.length_a   1.000
_cell.length_b   1.000
_cell.length_c   1.000
_cell.angle_alpha   90.00
_cell.angle_beta   90.00
_cell.angle_gamma   90.00
#
_symmetry.space_group_name_H-M   'P 1'
#
loop_
_entity.id
_entity.type
_entity.pdbx_description
1 polymer ?
#
loop_
_entity_poly.entity_id
_entity_poly.type
_entity_poly.pdbx_seq_one_letter_code
_entity_poly.pdbx_strand_id
1 'polypeptide(L)'
;MTEKKFLKLKKKIEKLTKEIMKILKKRKIFLATMESCTGGALINTITNIPGASEITKGGIVAYASEQKIFYGVPKDLIKKFSVYSPEVAMAMARIAQRQFKSQIGVGITGILSRKDPKDPKKKVGQVDIAIVFNKKNLVRRFFFKTQKNREKDKTLVIWQALEMIKEILK
;
A
#
# COMPACT_ATOMS: atom_id res chain seq x y z
N MET A 1 17.20 -10.43 6.15
CA MET A 1 16.29 -10.96 7.21
C MET A 1 16.35 -12.48 7.21
N THR A 2 16.62 -13.10 8.36
CA THR A 2 16.65 -14.57 8.51
C THR A 2 15.24 -15.14 8.37
N GLU A 3 15.12 -16.44 8.06
CA GLU A 3 13.79 -17.10 7.90
C GLU A 3 12.96 -17.03 9.20
N LYS A 4 13.60 -17.28 10.35
CA LYS A 4 12.95 -17.16 11.67
C LYS A 4 12.35 -15.76 11.90
N LYS A 5 13.09 -14.69 11.55
CA LYS A 5 12.59 -13.30 11.65
C LYS A 5 11.45 -13.04 10.69
N PHE A 6 11.52 -13.59 9.48
CA PHE A 6 10.49 -13.45 8.46
C PHE A 6 9.16 -14.11 8.90
N LEU A 7 9.21 -15.35 9.38
CA LEU A 7 8.04 -16.05 9.92
C LEU A 7 7.43 -15.31 11.13
N LYS A 8 8.27 -14.76 12.01
CA LYS A 8 7.79 -13.93 13.13
C LYS A 8 7.07 -12.68 12.63
N LEU A 9 7.58 -12.04 11.58
CA LEU A 9 6.94 -10.86 10.98
C LEU A 9 5.59 -11.21 10.33
N LYS A 10 5.50 -12.33 9.60
CA LYS A 10 4.22 -12.82 9.03
C LYS A 10 3.15 -13.03 10.12
N LYS A 11 3.51 -13.65 11.25
CA LYS A 11 2.58 -13.82 12.39
C LYS A 11 2.13 -12.47 12.98
N LYS A 12 3.04 -11.50 13.08
CA LYS A 12 2.69 -10.13 13.54
C LYS A 12 1.73 -9.44 12.58
N ILE A 13 1.98 -9.55 11.27
CA ILE A 13 1.12 -9.01 10.21
C ILE A 13 -0.29 -9.60 10.32
N GLU A 14 -0.40 -10.91 10.43
CA GLU A 14 -1.69 -11.58 10.59
C GLU A 14 -2.45 -11.07 11.82
N LYS A 15 -1.78 -10.99 12.98
CA LYS A 15 -2.38 -10.45 14.20
C LYS A 15 -2.86 -9.02 14.03
N LEU A 16 -2.01 -8.15 13.47
CA LEU A 16 -2.34 -6.75 13.22
C LEU A 16 -3.50 -6.60 12.23
N THR A 17 -3.52 -7.42 11.17
CA THR A 17 -4.63 -7.43 10.20
C THR A 17 -5.95 -7.78 10.89
N LYS A 18 -5.97 -8.82 11.73
CA LYS A 18 -7.16 -9.21 12.51
C LYS A 18 -7.65 -8.10 13.44
N GLU A 19 -6.72 -7.37 14.08
CA GLU A 19 -7.05 -6.21 14.94
C GLU A 19 -7.69 -5.07 14.13
N ILE A 20 -7.09 -4.71 13.00
CA ILE A 20 -7.61 -3.68 12.09
C ILE A 20 -9.01 -4.07 11.59
N MET A 21 -9.18 -5.31 11.13
CA MET A 21 -10.47 -5.80 10.64
C MET A 21 -11.58 -5.71 11.68
N LYS A 22 -11.30 -6.04 12.95
CA LYS A 22 -12.26 -5.87 14.05
C LYS A 22 -12.71 -4.42 14.21
N ILE A 23 -11.78 -3.45 14.09
CA ILE A 23 -12.10 -2.03 14.19
C ILE A 23 -12.95 -1.59 12.99
N LEU A 24 -12.54 -1.96 11.77
CA LEU A 24 -13.25 -1.61 10.53
C LEU A 24 -14.67 -2.18 10.52
N LYS A 25 -14.83 -3.45 10.90
CA LYS A 25 -16.13 -4.11 11.00
C LYS A 25 -17.04 -3.43 12.02
N LYS A 26 -16.55 -3.19 13.25
CA LYS A 26 -17.30 -2.51 14.31
C LYS A 26 -17.78 -1.11 13.88
N ARG A 27 -16.95 -0.38 13.11
CA ARG A 27 -17.25 0.98 12.64
C ARG A 27 -17.97 1.01 11.29
N LYS A 28 -18.21 -0.14 10.65
CA LYS A 28 -18.79 -0.26 9.29
C LYS A 28 -17.98 0.52 8.25
N ILE A 29 -16.64 0.47 8.36
CA ILE A 29 -15.70 1.17 7.48
C ILE A 29 -15.16 0.20 6.44
N PHE A 30 -15.26 0.57 5.16
CA PHE A 30 -14.64 -0.14 4.05
C PHE A 30 -13.28 0.46 3.70
N LEU A 31 -12.34 -0.41 3.35
CA LEU A 31 -11.01 -0.08 2.89
C LEU A 31 -10.82 -0.59 1.46
N ALA A 32 -10.10 0.16 0.63
CA ALA A 32 -9.66 -0.27 -0.69
C ALA A 32 -8.21 0.10 -0.94
N THR A 33 -7.53 -0.63 -1.83
CA THR A 33 -6.11 -0.43 -2.12
C THR A 33 -5.87 -0.11 -3.60
N MET A 34 -4.82 0.68 -3.89
CA MET A 34 -4.21 0.77 -5.21
C MET A 34 -2.71 0.58 -5.04
N GLU A 35 -2.23 -0.58 -5.50
CA GLU A 35 -0.89 -1.07 -5.25
C GLU A 35 -0.04 -1.08 -6.51
N SER A 36 1.25 -0.79 -6.38
CA SER A 36 2.24 -0.92 -7.44
C SER A 36 3.33 -1.91 -7.03
N CYS A 37 4.36 -1.48 -6.32
CA CYS A 37 5.52 -2.32 -6.00
C CYS A 37 5.18 -3.56 -5.14
N THR A 38 4.10 -3.54 -4.40
CA THR A 38 3.60 -4.67 -3.60
C THR A 38 2.82 -5.70 -4.42
N GLY A 39 2.27 -5.29 -5.59
CA GLY A 39 1.63 -6.19 -6.53
C GLY A 39 0.42 -6.93 -6.00
N GLY A 40 -0.43 -6.26 -5.20
CA GLY A 40 -1.62 -6.83 -4.59
C GLY A 40 -1.38 -7.52 -3.24
N ALA A 41 -0.15 -7.45 -2.69
CA ALA A 41 0.17 -8.16 -1.45
C ALA A 41 -0.58 -7.61 -0.23
N LEU A 42 -0.93 -6.31 -0.19
CA LEU A 42 -1.71 -5.74 0.90
C LEU A 42 -3.15 -6.26 0.86
N ILE A 43 -3.81 -6.16 -0.28
CA ILE A 43 -5.19 -6.64 -0.39
C ILE A 43 -5.26 -8.16 -0.19
N ASN A 44 -4.29 -8.93 -0.70
CA ASN A 44 -4.17 -10.36 -0.43
C ASN A 44 -4.02 -10.64 1.08
N THR A 45 -3.20 -9.88 1.80
CA THR A 45 -3.03 -10.04 3.25
C THR A 45 -4.34 -9.83 3.99
N ILE A 46 -5.16 -8.86 3.57
CA ILE A 46 -6.48 -8.58 4.16
C ILE A 46 -7.46 -9.71 3.83
N THR A 47 -7.52 -10.14 2.57
CA THR A 47 -8.48 -11.15 2.10
C THR A 47 -8.15 -12.56 2.54
N ASN A 48 -6.93 -12.84 3.01
CA ASN A 48 -6.57 -14.11 3.67
C ASN A 48 -7.24 -14.29 5.04
N ILE A 49 -7.89 -13.26 5.59
CA ILE A 49 -8.61 -13.36 6.85
C ILE A 49 -10.10 -13.57 6.59
N PRO A 50 -10.75 -14.61 7.11
CA PRO A 50 -12.19 -14.82 6.96
C PRO A 50 -13.00 -13.59 7.38
N GLY A 51 -14.04 -13.26 6.59
CA GLY A 51 -14.87 -12.07 6.81
C GLY A 51 -14.32 -10.79 6.17
N ALA A 52 -13.30 -10.88 5.32
CA ALA A 52 -12.73 -9.72 4.63
C ALA A 52 -13.76 -8.96 3.76
N SER A 53 -14.75 -9.63 3.17
CA SER A 53 -15.82 -9.00 2.39
C SER A 53 -16.65 -7.98 3.16
N GLU A 54 -16.62 -8.03 4.50
CA GLU A 54 -17.32 -7.08 5.35
C GLU A 54 -16.56 -5.74 5.50
N ILE A 55 -15.27 -5.71 5.11
CA ILE A 55 -14.41 -4.52 5.30
C ILE A 55 -13.67 -4.10 4.03
N THR A 56 -13.75 -4.86 2.94
CA THR A 56 -13.18 -4.44 1.66
C THR A 56 -14.00 -4.95 0.47
N LYS A 57 -14.06 -4.13 -0.56
CA LYS A 57 -14.67 -4.46 -1.86
C LYS A 57 -13.61 -4.85 -2.90
N GLY A 58 -12.33 -4.70 -2.56
CA GLY A 58 -11.22 -5.05 -3.43
C GLY A 58 -10.10 -4.03 -3.49
N GLY A 59 -9.25 -4.19 -4.51
CA GLY A 59 -8.12 -3.31 -4.76
C GLY A 59 -7.65 -3.37 -6.22
N ILE A 60 -6.87 -2.37 -6.62
CA ILE A 60 -6.27 -2.22 -7.94
C ILE A 60 -4.79 -2.55 -7.86
N VAL A 61 -4.26 -3.32 -8.81
CA VAL A 61 -2.83 -3.47 -9.03
C VAL A 61 -2.44 -2.67 -10.27
N ALA A 62 -1.91 -1.46 -10.07
CA ALA A 62 -1.43 -0.57 -11.12
C ALA A 62 0.10 -0.60 -11.20
N TYR A 63 0.66 -1.69 -11.75
CA TYR A 63 2.11 -1.93 -11.72
C TYR A 63 2.87 -1.00 -12.67
N ALA A 64 2.44 -0.90 -13.92
CA ALA A 64 3.02 0.00 -14.92
C ALA A 64 2.50 1.44 -14.75
N SER A 65 3.25 2.41 -15.30
CA SER A 65 2.85 3.83 -15.26
C SER A 65 1.56 4.07 -16.04
N GLU A 66 1.41 3.39 -17.17
CA GLU A 66 0.24 3.46 -18.05
C GLU A 66 -1.03 3.02 -17.31
N GLN A 67 -0.93 1.99 -16.45
CA GLN A 67 -2.04 1.54 -15.62
C GLN A 67 -2.42 2.57 -14.54
N LYS A 68 -1.44 3.26 -13.95
CA LYS A 68 -1.74 4.36 -13.03
C LYS A 68 -2.54 5.46 -13.72
N ILE A 69 -2.11 5.84 -14.94
CA ILE A 69 -2.80 6.85 -15.76
C ILE A 69 -4.20 6.37 -16.15
N PHE A 70 -4.33 5.12 -16.61
CA PHE A 70 -5.62 4.53 -16.99
C PHE A 70 -6.65 4.60 -15.85
N TYR A 71 -6.23 4.33 -14.61
CA TYR A 71 -7.10 4.43 -13.43
C TYR A 71 -7.29 5.88 -12.93
N GLY A 72 -6.62 6.87 -13.52
CA GLY A 72 -6.88 8.29 -13.26
C GLY A 72 -5.80 9.04 -12.47
N VAL A 73 -4.58 8.48 -12.33
CA VAL A 73 -3.44 9.28 -11.86
C VAL A 73 -3.06 10.29 -12.95
N PRO A 74 -3.04 11.61 -12.67
CA PRO A 74 -2.75 12.61 -13.69
C PRO A 74 -1.35 12.40 -14.29
N LYS A 75 -1.27 12.39 -15.62
CA LYS A 75 0.01 12.23 -16.35
C LYS A 75 1.03 13.32 -15.98
N ASP A 76 0.57 14.54 -15.79
CA ASP A 76 1.44 15.67 -15.42
C ASP A 76 1.93 15.56 -13.97
N LEU A 77 1.16 14.95 -13.07
CA LEU A 77 1.62 14.63 -11.73
C LEU A 77 2.81 13.66 -11.77
N ILE A 78 2.71 12.62 -12.62
CA ILE A 78 3.79 11.65 -12.83
C ILE A 78 5.02 12.32 -13.45
N LYS A 79 4.84 13.17 -14.46
CA LYS A 79 5.95 13.91 -15.09
C LYS A 79 6.66 14.83 -14.10
N LYS A 80 5.90 15.55 -13.25
CA LYS A 80 6.45 16.50 -12.29
C LYS A 80 7.16 15.84 -11.12
N PHE A 81 6.61 14.77 -10.55
CA PHE A 81 7.07 14.21 -9.27
C PHE A 81 7.67 12.80 -9.39
N SER A 82 7.62 12.16 -10.57
CA SER A 82 7.91 10.75 -10.80
C SER A 82 6.81 9.83 -10.25
N VAL A 83 6.73 8.61 -10.82
CA VAL A 83 5.82 7.55 -10.31
C VAL A 83 6.17 7.10 -8.89
N TYR A 84 7.37 7.40 -8.41
CA TYR A 84 7.89 7.06 -7.08
C TYR A 84 7.87 8.31 -6.20
N SER A 85 6.68 8.79 -5.88
CA SER A 85 6.50 10.02 -5.10
C SER A 85 5.30 9.95 -4.16
N PRO A 86 5.34 10.70 -3.04
CA PRO A 86 4.22 10.84 -2.12
C PRO A 86 2.95 11.35 -2.80
N GLU A 87 3.11 12.24 -3.78
CA GLU A 87 2.01 12.84 -4.55
C GLU A 87 1.27 11.76 -5.37
N VAL A 88 2.03 10.87 -6.03
CA VAL A 88 1.46 9.74 -6.78
C VAL A 88 0.85 8.71 -5.83
N ALA A 89 1.49 8.39 -4.70
CA ALA A 89 0.88 7.51 -3.68
C ALA A 89 -0.45 8.08 -3.18
N MET A 90 -0.52 9.39 -2.94
CA MET A 90 -1.73 10.08 -2.51
C MET A 90 -2.84 10.03 -3.57
N ALA A 91 -2.49 10.27 -4.85
CA ALA A 91 -3.44 10.15 -5.95
C ALA A 91 -3.99 8.73 -6.05
N MET A 92 -3.13 7.71 -5.93
CA MET A 92 -3.52 6.30 -5.93
C MET A 92 -4.48 5.98 -4.77
N ALA A 93 -4.20 6.48 -3.55
CA ALA A 93 -5.08 6.28 -2.38
C ALA A 93 -6.48 6.86 -2.62
N ARG A 94 -6.56 8.08 -3.16
CA ARG A 94 -7.83 8.74 -3.49
C ARG A 94 -8.60 8.01 -4.59
N ILE A 95 -7.90 7.48 -5.59
CA ILE A 95 -8.49 6.68 -6.66
C ILE A 95 -9.09 5.39 -6.08
N ALA A 96 -8.35 4.65 -5.26
CA ALA A 96 -8.87 3.46 -4.60
C ALA A 96 -10.13 3.77 -3.79
N GLN A 97 -10.09 4.82 -2.96
CA GLN A 97 -11.24 5.27 -2.16
C GLN A 97 -12.48 5.53 -3.03
N ARG A 98 -12.30 6.29 -4.12
CA ARG A 98 -13.39 6.68 -5.02
C ARG A 98 -13.96 5.51 -5.82
N GLN A 99 -13.09 4.69 -6.44
CA GLN A 99 -13.50 3.58 -7.31
C GLN A 99 -14.31 2.53 -6.54
N PHE A 100 -13.92 2.24 -5.32
CA PHE A 100 -14.61 1.25 -4.48
C PHE A 100 -15.65 1.86 -3.54
N LYS A 101 -15.88 3.18 -3.59
CA LYS A 101 -16.77 3.90 -2.65
C LYS A 101 -16.48 3.47 -1.21
N SER A 102 -15.20 3.46 -0.84
CA SER A 102 -14.70 3.08 0.49
C SER A 102 -14.39 4.33 1.31
N GLN A 103 -14.42 4.21 2.64
CA GLN A 103 -14.02 5.30 3.53
C GLN A 103 -12.52 5.45 3.63
N ILE A 104 -11.77 4.33 3.48
CA ILE A 104 -10.32 4.35 3.48
C ILE A 104 -9.81 3.94 2.10
N GLY A 105 -8.89 4.74 1.54
CA GLY A 105 -8.09 4.39 0.39
C GLY A 105 -6.62 4.30 0.76
N VAL A 106 -5.93 3.28 0.26
CA VAL A 106 -4.49 3.07 0.46
C VAL A 106 -3.79 3.08 -0.89
N GLY A 107 -2.77 3.93 -1.05
CA GLY A 107 -1.93 3.99 -2.24
C GLY A 107 -0.49 3.60 -1.90
N ILE A 108 0.11 2.69 -2.68
CA ILE A 108 1.49 2.25 -2.47
C ILE A 108 2.25 2.29 -3.78
N THR A 109 3.33 3.07 -3.84
CA THR A 109 4.27 3.09 -4.96
C THR A 109 5.71 3.07 -4.47
N GLY A 110 6.65 2.53 -5.27
CA GLY A 110 8.05 2.49 -4.86
C GLY A 110 8.92 1.55 -5.68
N ILE A 111 10.22 1.53 -5.35
CA ILE A 111 11.26 0.71 -5.98
C ILE A 111 11.82 -0.24 -4.93
N LEU A 112 11.55 -1.56 -5.03
CA LEU A 112 11.98 -2.51 -4.00
C LEU A 112 13.36 -3.11 -4.21
N SER A 113 13.68 -3.61 -5.42
CA SER A 113 14.85 -4.49 -5.56
C SER A 113 15.79 -4.11 -6.69
N ARG A 114 15.34 -3.34 -7.68
CA ARG A 114 16.13 -2.99 -8.86
C ARG A 114 15.91 -1.52 -9.20
N LYS A 115 16.98 -0.81 -9.53
CA LYS A 115 16.90 0.56 -10.06
C LYS A 115 16.01 0.61 -11.30
N ASP A 116 15.21 1.66 -11.41
CA ASP A 116 14.47 1.96 -12.62
C ASP A 116 15.39 2.75 -13.58
N PRO A 117 15.70 2.22 -14.77
CA PRO A 117 16.50 2.95 -15.76
C PRO A 117 15.86 4.28 -16.18
N LYS A 118 14.53 4.38 -16.13
CA LYS A 118 13.78 5.60 -16.48
C LYS A 118 13.81 6.66 -15.38
N ASP A 119 14.19 6.29 -14.15
CA ASP A 119 14.32 7.22 -13.02
C ASP A 119 15.53 6.87 -12.13
N PRO A 120 16.76 7.06 -12.64
CA PRO A 120 17.99 6.62 -11.97
C PRO A 120 18.28 7.38 -10.67
N LYS A 121 17.64 8.55 -10.44
CA LYS A 121 17.78 9.36 -9.23
C LYS A 121 17.07 8.74 -8.03
N LYS A 122 16.10 7.85 -8.23
CA LYS A 122 15.36 7.21 -7.14
C LYS A 122 16.14 6.04 -6.56
N LYS A 123 16.08 5.94 -5.24
CA LYS A 123 16.85 4.92 -4.50
C LYS A 123 16.08 3.61 -4.41
N VAL A 124 16.77 2.50 -4.62
CA VAL A 124 16.22 1.16 -4.32
C VAL A 124 15.86 1.08 -2.84
N GLY A 125 14.71 0.50 -2.55
CA GLY A 125 14.12 0.45 -1.21
C GLY A 125 13.24 1.65 -0.86
N GLN A 126 13.17 2.69 -1.72
CA GLN A 126 12.26 3.81 -1.51
C GLN A 126 10.82 3.37 -1.82
N VAL A 127 9.93 3.58 -0.86
CA VAL A 127 8.49 3.32 -0.98
C VAL A 127 7.72 4.46 -0.36
N ASP A 128 6.73 4.95 -1.07
CA ASP A 128 5.78 5.95 -0.60
C ASP A 128 4.42 5.26 -0.36
N ILE A 129 3.89 5.43 0.84
CA ILE A 129 2.59 4.91 1.28
C ILE A 129 1.71 6.07 1.65
N ALA A 130 0.52 6.13 1.08
CA ALA A 130 -0.49 7.12 1.42
C ALA A 130 -1.78 6.46 1.85
N ILE A 131 -2.44 7.03 2.85
CA ILE A 131 -3.76 6.62 3.32
C ILE A 131 -4.64 7.85 3.40
N VAL A 132 -5.84 7.75 2.84
CA VAL A 132 -6.90 8.74 2.98
C VAL A 132 -8.03 8.14 3.80
N PHE A 133 -8.53 8.87 4.79
CA PHE A 133 -9.69 8.48 5.60
C PHE A 133 -10.52 9.72 5.94
N ASN A 134 -11.69 9.85 5.31
CA ASN A 134 -12.51 11.06 5.40
C ASN A 134 -11.70 12.32 5.00
N LYS A 135 -11.55 13.29 5.92
CA LYS A 135 -10.74 14.50 5.74
C LYS A 135 -9.28 14.33 6.17
N LYS A 136 -8.91 13.19 6.80
CA LYS A 136 -7.54 12.91 7.26
C LYS A 136 -6.73 12.29 6.12
N ASN A 137 -5.49 12.74 5.96
CA ASN A 137 -4.53 12.17 5.02
C ASN A 137 -3.23 11.86 5.79
N LEU A 138 -2.69 10.69 5.53
CA LEU A 138 -1.40 10.28 6.07
C LEU A 138 -0.52 9.80 4.92
N VAL A 139 0.65 10.39 4.77
CA VAL A 139 1.61 9.98 3.75
C VAL A 139 2.99 9.87 4.37
N ARG A 140 3.69 8.77 4.06
CA ARG A 140 5.06 8.53 4.54
C ARG A 140 5.92 7.93 3.46
N ARG A 141 7.18 8.37 3.43
CA ARG A 141 8.25 7.78 2.64
C ARG A 141 9.09 6.90 3.53
N PHE A 142 9.34 5.68 3.07
CA PHE A 142 10.20 4.71 3.72
C PHE A 142 11.40 4.38 2.84
N PHE A 143 12.53 4.01 3.47
CA PHE A 143 13.70 3.49 2.81
C PHE A 143 14.04 2.13 3.41
N PHE A 144 13.66 1.07 2.71
CA PHE A 144 13.90 -0.30 3.14
C PHE A 144 15.25 -0.80 2.63
N LYS A 145 16.03 -1.45 3.50
CA LYS A 145 17.18 -2.23 3.05
C LYS A 145 16.67 -3.49 2.37
N THR A 146 16.97 -3.66 1.08
CA THR A 146 16.53 -4.85 0.34
C THR A 146 17.03 -6.14 0.98
N GLN A 147 16.17 -7.14 1.04
CA GLN A 147 16.45 -8.45 1.60
C GLN A 147 16.98 -9.43 0.54
N LYS A 148 17.23 -8.97 -0.70
CA LYS A 148 17.56 -9.81 -1.87
C LYS A 148 16.50 -10.91 -2.13
N ASN A 149 15.31 -10.71 -1.59
CA ASN A 149 14.15 -11.58 -1.75
C ASN A 149 12.90 -10.71 -1.83
N ARG A 150 12.21 -10.77 -2.96
CA ARG A 150 11.10 -9.86 -3.27
C ARG A 150 9.89 -10.05 -2.34
N GLU A 151 9.62 -11.27 -1.90
CA GLU A 151 8.55 -11.53 -0.94
C GLU A 151 8.85 -10.87 0.42
N LYS A 152 10.10 -11.00 0.90
CA LYS A 152 10.55 -10.38 2.14
C LYS A 152 10.50 -8.86 2.06
N ASP A 153 10.90 -8.28 0.91
CA ASP A 153 10.82 -6.84 0.69
C ASP A 153 9.36 -6.34 0.72
N LYS A 154 8.45 -7.00 -0.01
CA LYS A 154 7.02 -6.68 0.03
C LYS A 154 6.43 -6.80 1.43
N THR A 155 6.79 -7.83 2.18
CA THR A 155 6.30 -8.07 3.54
C THR A 155 6.65 -6.92 4.49
N LEU A 156 7.85 -6.32 4.36
CA LEU A 156 8.22 -5.13 5.12
C LEU A 156 7.32 -3.92 4.79
N VAL A 157 6.97 -3.74 3.53
CA VAL A 157 6.06 -2.66 3.10
C VAL A 157 4.67 -2.89 3.67
N ILE A 158 4.16 -4.13 3.61
CA ILE A 158 2.84 -4.48 4.14
C ILE A 158 2.75 -4.19 5.64
N TRP A 159 3.79 -4.53 6.40
CA TRP A 159 3.86 -4.21 7.81
C TRP A 159 3.67 -2.70 8.06
N GLN A 160 4.40 -1.84 7.34
CA GLN A 160 4.28 -0.39 7.49
C GLN A 160 2.91 0.14 7.05
N ALA A 161 2.35 -0.39 5.95
CA ALA A 161 1.02 -0.01 5.51
C ALA A 161 -0.06 -0.33 6.57
N LEU A 162 0.01 -1.51 7.19
CA LEU A 162 -0.92 -1.90 8.26
C LEU A 162 -0.74 -1.04 9.52
N GLU A 163 0.49 -0.72 9.92
CA GLU A 163 0.74 0.20 11.05
C GLU A 163 0.13 1.59 10.77
N MET A 164 0.29 2.11 9.55
CA MET A 164 -0.31 3.39 9.15
C MET A 164 -1.84 3.32 9.12
N ILE A 165 -2.43 2.20 8.66
CA ILE A 165 -3.89 2.00 8.73
C ILE A 165 -4.38 2.00 10.17
N LYS A 166 -3.69 1.29 11.07
CA LYS A 166 -4.03 1.28 12.50
C LYS A 166 -3.92 2.68 13.13
N GLU A 167 -2.90 3.45 12.74
CA GLU A 167 -2.70 4.81 13.24
C GLU A 167 -3.83 5.76 12.84
N ILE A 168 -4.24 5.76 11.58
CA ILE A 168 -5.29 6.67 11.10
C ILE A 168 -6.68 6.32 11.66
N LEU A 169 -6.85 5.11 12.17
CA LEU A 169 -8.09 4.64 12.82
C LEU A 169 -8.21 5.05 14.30
N LYS A 170 -7.14 5.56 14.90
CA LYS A 170 -7.19 6.13 16.24
C LYS A 170 -7.87 7.49 16.23
#